data_fca0030d3fe4f6c4a065d8af23926d20
#
_entry.id   fca0030d3fe4f6c4a065d8af23926d20
#
_cell.length_a   1.000
_cell.length_b   1.000
_cell.length_c   1.000
_cell.angle_alpha   90.00
_cell.angle_beta   90.00
_cell.angle_gamma   90.00
#
_symmetry.space_group_name_H-M   'P 1'
#
loop_
_entity.id
_entity.type
_entity.pdbx_description
1 polymer ?
#
loop_
_entity_poly.entity_id
_entity_poly.type
_entity_poly.pdbx_seq_one_letter_code
_entity_poly.pdbx_strand_id
1 'polypeptide(L)'
;DLSREAAQRYPHEFSGGQRQRVGIARALALEPDCIFCDEPISALDVSVQVQIVNMLQRLQKERNLAYLFIAHDLAMVHHLSRRIGVMYLGRLVELGDGDAVYHRPLHPYTQALISAVPVPDPHYRRQVCISGEVPSPLAPPPGCVFHPRCPLADERCKMEPPALQEIMPGRMVACNHAGKEVR
;
A
#
# COMPACT_ATOMS: atom_id res chain seq x y z
N ASP A 1 -15.85 -20.08 6.98
CA ASP A 1 -16.74 -20.04 8.14
C ASP A 1 -16.06 -20.71 9.34
N LEU A 2 -16.24 -20.17 10.54
CA LEU A 2 -15.82 -20.80 11.78
C LEU A 2 -16.99 -21.65 12.32
N SER A 3 -16.69 -22.84 12.86
CA SER A 3 -17.72 -23.67 13.52
C SER A 3 -18.18 -23.02 14.83
N ARG A 4 -19.37 -23.37 15.32
CA ARG A 4 -19.86 -22.88 16.63
C ARG A 4 -18.95 -23.28 17.78
N GLU A 5 -18.27 -24.41 17.69
CA GLU A 5 -17.31 -24.89 18.68
C GLU A 5 -16.09 -23.97 18.81
N ALA A 6 -15.79 -23.15 17.77
CA ALA A 6 -14.71 -22.19 17.82
C ALA A 6 -14.88 -21.14 18.92
N ALA A 7 -16.12 -20.88 19.38
CA ALA A 7 -16.39 -19.94 20.46
C ALA A 7 -15.81 -20.38 21.83
N GLN A 8 -15.49 -21.66 22.00
CA GLN A 8 -14.92 -22.23 23.23
C GLN A 8 -13.40 -22.37 23.19
N ARG A 9 -12.76 -22.04 22.05
CA ARG A 9 -11.32 -22.18 21.86
C ARG A 9 -10.56 -20.94 22.32
N TYR A 10 -9.33 -21.18 22.79
CA TYR A 10 -8.40 -20.10 23.11
C TYR A 10 -7.73 -19.55 21.84
N PRO A 11 -7.27 -18.27 21.84
CA PRO A 11 -6.64 -17.66 20.65
C PRO A 11 -5.47 -18.44 20.04
N HIS A 12 -4.68 -19.14 20.86
CA HIS A 12 -3.54 -19.94 20.40
C HIS A 12 -3.94 -21.24 19.65
N GLU A 13 -5.19 -21.68 19.80
CA GLU A 13 -5.73 -22.87 19.12
C GLU A 13 -6.24 -22.59 17.70
N PHE A 14 -6.22 -21.30 17.29
CA PHE A 14 -6.62 -20.89 15.95
C PHE A 14 -5.42 -20.77 15.02
N SER A 15 -5.59 -21.16 13.75
CA SER A 15 -4.63 -20.80 12.69
C SER A 15 -4.57 -19.29 12.49
N GLY A 16 -3.52 -18.78 11.81
CA GLY A 16 -3.38 -17.36 11.47
C GLY A 16 -4.61 -16.81 10.76
N GLY A 17 -5.08 -17.50 9.72
CA GLY A 17 -6.28 -17.10 8.98
C GLY A 17 -7.57 -17.15 9.79
N GLN A 18 -7.69 -18.10 10.74
CA GLN A 18 -8.83 -18.15 11.65
C GLN A 18 -8.79 -16.97 12.64
N ARG A 19 -7.63 -16.64 13.22
CA ARG A 19 -7.47 -15.45 14.08
C ARG A 19 -7.85 -14.17 13.33
N GLN A 20 -7.43 -14.06 12.08
CA GLN A 20 -7.79 -12.91 11.25
C GLN A 20 -9.31 -12.79 11.03
N ARG A 21 -9.98 -13.90 10.75
CA ARG A 21 -11.45 -13.91 10.62
C ARG A 21 -12.16 -13.51 11.90
N VAL A 22 -11.66 -13.93 13.07
CA VAL A 22 -12.17 -13.49 14.38
C VAL A 22 -11.97 -11.99 14.57
N GLY A 23 -10.79 -11.44 14.21
CA GLY A 23 -10.51 -10.01 14.27
C GLY A 23 -11.48 -9.19 13.40
N ILE A 24 -11.72 -9.65 12.16
CA ILE A 24 -12.69 -9.02 11.25
C ILE A 24 -14.11 -9.11 11.81
N ALA A 25 -14.54 -10.27 12.33
CA ALA A 25 -15.86 -10.43 12.95
C ALA A 25 -16.03 -9.50 14.15
N ARG A 26 -14.99 -9.32 14.96
CA ARG A 26 -14.99 -8.38 16.09
C ARG A 26 -15.16 -6.93 15.62
N ALA A 27 -14.46 -6.51 14.57
CA ALA A 27 -14.60 -5.18 14.01
C ALA A 27 -16.01 -4.93 13.46
N LEU A 28 -16.63 -5.95 12.87
CA LEU A 28 -17.99 -5.87 12.29
C LEU A 28 -19.12 -5.91 13.33
N ALA A 29 -18.84 -6.33 14.56
CA ALA A 29 -19.86 -6.50 15.60
C ALA A 29 -20.56 -5.18 16.01
N LEU A 30 -19.90 -4.04 15.77
CA LEU A 30 -20.43 -2.69 16.02
C LEU A 30 -21.10 -2.05 14.80
N GLU A 31 -21.28 -2.80 13.71
CA GLU A 31 -21.87 -2.33 12.44
C GLU A 31 -21.25 -1.01 11.94
N PRO A 32 -19.92 -0.93 11.82
CA PRO A 32 -19.23 0.31 11.44
C PRO A 32 -19.47 0.68 9.97
N ASP A 33 -19.39 1.97 9.66
CA ASP A 33 -19.36 2.46 8.28
C ASP A 33 -17.97 2.34 7.64
N CYS A 34 -16.91 2.33 8.48
CA CYS A 34 -15.52 2.27 8.02
C CYS A 34 -14.67 1.37 8.93
N ILE A 35 -13.78 0.57 8.32
CA ILE A 35 -12.83 -0.29 9.03
C ILE A 35 -11.41 0.08 8.59
N PHE A 36 -10.52 0.28 9.59
CA PHE A 36 -9.09 0.44 9.40
C PHE A 36 -8.43 -0.94 9.46
N CYS A 37 -7.82 -1.35 8.36
CA CYS A 37 -7.11 -2.62 8.22
C CYS A 37 -5.61 -2.34 8.19
N ASP A 38 -4.95 -2.49 9.32
CA ASP A 38 -3.50 -2.31 9.44
C ASP A 38 -2.80 -3.66 9.25
N GLU A 39 -2.13 -3.84 8.12
CA GLU A 39 -1.44 -5.07 7.68
C GLU A 39 -2.25 -6.36 7.91
N PRO A 40 -3.53 -6.44 7.52
CA PRO A 40 -4.42 -7.51 7.96
C PRO A 40 -4.07 -8.90 7.40
N ILE A 41 -3.07 -9.00 6.54
CA ILE A 41 -2.72 -10.23 5.80
C ILE A 41 -1.22 -10.54 5.79
N SER A 42 -0.36 -9.67 6.36
CA SER A 42 1.11 -9.75 6.27
C SER A 42 1.71 -11.05 6.83
N ALA A 43 1.07 -11.63 7.86
CA ALA A 43 1.53 -12.84 8.53
C ALA A 43 0.87 -14.14 8.03
N LEU A 44 0.17 -14.08 6.89
CA LEU A 44 -0.59 -15.21 6.34
C LEU A 44 0.08 -15.75 5.06
N ASP A 45 -0.10 -17.05 4.80
CA ASP A 45 0.28 -17.65 3.51
C ASP A 45 -0.59 -17.10 2.37
N VAL A 46 -0.06 -17.14 1.14
CA VAL A 46 -0.69 -16.52 -0.05
C VAL A 46 -2.11 -17.04 -0.28
N SER A 47 -2.36 -18.33 -0.04
CA SER A 47 -3.69 -18.93 -0.27
C SER A 47 -4.73 -18.39 0.71
N VAL A 48 -4.35 -18.18 1.96
CA VAL A 48 -5.21 -17.59 3.00
C VAL A 48 -5.37 -16.08 2.78
N GLN A 49 -4.32 -15.38 2.33
CA GLN A 49 -4.42 -13.96 1.95
C GLN A 49 -5.54 -13.73 0.94
N VAL A 50 -5.55 -14.52 -0.16
CA VAL A 50 -6.58 -14.43 -1.20
C VAL A 50 -7.98 -14.67 -0.63
N GLN A 51 -8.14 -15.63 0.28
CA GLN A 51 -9.43 -15.90 0.92
C GLN A 51 -9.93 -14.73 1.78
N ILE A 52 -9.02 -14.09 2.56
CA ILE A 52 -9.35 -12.93 3.38
C ILE A 52 -9.73 -11.73 2.51
N VAL A 53 -8.96 -11.47 1.45
CA VAL A 53 -9.23 -10.40 0.50
C VAL A 53 -10.61 -10.55 -0.15
N ASN A 54 -10.92 -11.73 -0.68
CA ASN A 54 -12.22 -12.02 -1.27
C ASN A 54 -13.36 -11.86 -0.25
N MET A 55 -13.13 -12.24 1.00
CA MET A 55 -14.10 -12.05 2.08
C MET A 55 -14.33 -10.56 2.37
N LEU A 56 -13.26 -9.74 2.44
CA LEU A 56 -13.36 -8.30 2.66
C LEU A 56 -14.11 -7.60 1.51
N GLN A 57 -13.80 -7.97 0.25
CA GLN A 57 -14.51 -7.42 -0.92
C GLN A 57 -16.01 -7.78 -0.90
N ARG A 58 -16.35 -9.01 -0.52
CA ARG A 58 -17.75 -9.41 -0.37
C ARG A 58 -18.47 -8.61 0.71
N LEU A 59 -17.85 -8.47 1.90
CA LEU A 59 -18.39 -7.69 3.01
C LEU A 59 -18.54 -6.21 2.65
N GLN A 60 -17.60 -5.65 1.89
CA GLN A 60 -17.68 -4.29 1.37
C GLN A 60 -18.95 -4.07 0.54
N LYS A 61 -19.22 -5.00 -0.37
CA LYS A 61 -20.41 -4.93 -1.24
C LYS A 61 -21.72 -5.19 -0.50
N GLU A 62 -21.75 -6.22 0.37
CA GLU A 62 -22.95 -6.61 1.10
C GLU A 62 -23.37 -5.60 2.16
N ARG A 63 -22.40 -4.91 2.80
CA ARG A 63 -22.64 -3.99 3.90
C ARG A 63 -22.32 -2.52 3.60
N ASN A 64 -21.95 -2.22 2.36
CA ASN A 64 -21.54 -0.87 1.93
C ASN A 64 -20.44 -0.25 2.81
N LEU A 65 -19.44 -1.06 3.19
CA LEU A 65 -18.37 -0.66 4.08
C LEU A 65 -17.28 0.13 3.34
N ALA A 66 -16.74 1.15 4.01
CA ALA A 66 -15.48 1.75 3.60
C ALA A 66 -14.30 1.07 4.29
N TYR A 67 -13.18 0.90 3.57
CA TYR A 67 -11.92 0.43 4.15
C TYR A 67 -10.81 1.45 3.97
N LEU A 68 -10.03 1.66 5.04
CA LEU A 68 -8.66 2.15 4.92
C LEU A 68 -7.72 0.96 5.10
N PHE A 69 -7.07 0.55 4.00
CA PHE A 69 -6.24 -0.64 3.97
C PHE A 69 -4.77 -0.27 3.91
N ILE A 70 -3.99 -0.65 4.91
CA ILE A 70 -2.55 -0.43 4.97
C ILE A 70 -1.85 -1.76 4.70
N ALA A 71 -0.98 -1.80 3.70
CA ALA A 71 -0.18 -2.97 3.36
C ALA A 71 1.10 -2.56 2.62
N HIS A 72 2.07 -3.46 2.61
CA HIS A 72 3.31 -3.31 1.85
C HIS A 72 3.28 -4.00 0.48
N ASP A 73 2.29 -4.85 0.20
CA ASP A 73 2.09 -5.50 -1.10
C ASP A 73 1.21 -4.61 -2.01
N LEU A 74 1.87 -3.94 -2.96
CA LEU A 74 1.20 -3.00 -3.86
C LEU A 74 0.26 -3.69 -4.86
N ALA A 75 0.56 -4.92 -5.29
CA ALA A 75 -0.30 -5.67 -6.20
C ALA A 75 -1.64 -6.00 -5.54
N MET A 76 -1.60 -6.39 -4.26
CA MET A 76 -2.79 -6.67 -3.49
C MET A 76 -3.58 -5.40 -3.16
N VAL A 77 -2.90 -4.31 -2.79
CA VAL A 77 -3.56 -3.00 -2.58
C VAL A 77 -4.27 -2.54 -3.86
N HIS A 78 -3.63 -2.69 -5.02
CA HIS A 78 -4.24 -2.37 -6.31
C HIS A 78 -5.52 -3.18 -6.58
N HIS A 79 -5.50 -4.48 -6.25
CA HIS A 79 -6.68 -5.35 -6.45
C HIS A 79 -7.87 -4.99 -5.54
N LEU A 80 -7.60 -4.45 -4.33
CA LEU A 80 -8.62 -4.13 -3.34
C LEU A 80 -9.13 -2.70 -3.41
N SER A 81 -8.25 -1.76 -3.79
CA SER A 81 -8.45 -0.35 -3.48
C SER A 81 -8.80 0.47 -4.71
N ARG A 82 -9.88 1.23 -4.62
CA ARG A 82 -10.27 2.20 -5.64
C ARG A 82 -9.30 3.39 -5.72
N ARG A 83 -8.72 3.77 -4.57
CA ARG A 83 -7.71 4.84 -4.48
C ARG A 83 -6.49 4.33 -3.74
N ILE A 84 -5.32 4.72 -4.20
CA ILE A 84 -4.03 4.34 -3.60
C ILE A 84 -3.29 5.60 -3.19
N GLY A 85 -2.81 5.60 -1.93
CA GLY A 85 -1.84 6.55 -1.42
C GLY A 85 -0.52 5.85 -1.14
N VAL A 86 0.57 6.34 -1.72
CA VAL A 86 1.91 5.83 -1.48
C VAL A 86 2.60 6.72 -0.46
N MET A 87 3.15 6.09 0.57
CA MET A 87 3.86 6.79 1.65
C MET A 87 5.35 6.43 1.67
N TYR A 88 6.21 7.40 1.99
CA TYR A 88 7.62 7.21 2.24
C TYR A 88 8.06 8.04 3.44
N LEU A 89 8.72 7.41 4.43
CA LEU A 89 9.13 8.04 5.70
C LEU A 89 8.02 8.91 6.34
N GLY A 90 6.81 8.36 6.46
CA GLY A 90 5.68 9.04 7.08
C GLY A 90 5.03 10.16 6.25
N ARG A 91 5.50 10.40 5.01
CA ARG A 91 4.94 11.41 4.11
C ARG A 91 4.22 10.78 2.94
N LEU A 92 3.05 11.31 2.59
CA LEU A 92 2.32 10.93 1.40
C LEU A 92 3.04 11.53 0.17
N VAL A 93 3.54 10.66 -0.72
CA VAL A 93 4.31 11.07 -1.90
C VAL A 93 3.51 11.01 -3.18
N GLU A 94 2.50 10.15 -3.25
CA GLU A 94 1.58 10.06 -4.38
C GLU A 94 0.20 9.58 -3.91
N LEU A 95 -0.88 10.14 -4.47
CA LEU A 95 -2.26 9.75 -4.19
C LEU A 95 -3.09 9.86 -5.48
N GLY A 96 -3.90 8.85 -5.76
CA GLY A 96 -4.76 8.88 -6.94
C GLY A 96 -5.67 7.68 -7.06
N ASP A 97 -6.32 7.57 -8.22
CA ASP A 97 -7.03 6.38 -8.65
C ASP A 97 -6.08 5.17 -8.67
N GLY A 98 -6.54 4.01 -8.23
CA GLY A 98 -5.72 2.81 -8.05
C GLY A 98 -5.06 2.34 -9.36
N ASP A 99 -5.85 2.25 -10.42
CA ASP A 99 -5.35 1.84 -11.75
C ASP A 99 -4.35 2.85 -12.29
N ALA A 100 -4.65 4.14 -12.10
CA ALA A 100 -3.78 5.20 -12.59
C ALA A 100 -2.44 5.26 -11.81
N VAL A 101 -2.43 5.03 -10.49
CA VAL A 101 -1.19 4.94 -9.69
C VAL A 101 -0.39 3.72 -10.07
N TYR A 102 -1.05 2.57 -10.27
CA TYR A 102 -0.38 1.30 -10.57
C TYR A 102 0.23 1.26 -11.97
N HIS A 103 -0.53 1.67 -13.00
CA HIS A 103 -0.07 1.57 -14.40
C HIS A 103 0.75 2.77 -14.88
N ARG A 104 0.57 3.95 -14.26
CA ARG A 104 1.24 5.20 -14.62
C ARG A 104 1.70 5.96 -13.38
N PRO A 105 2.64 5.41 -12.60
CA PRO A 105 3.18 6.06 -11.41
C PRO A 105 3.91 7.35 -11.79
N LEU A 106 3.68 8.41 -11.02
CA LEU A 106 4.29 9.73 -11.29
C LEU A 106 5.47 10.03 -10.37
N HIS A 107 5.47 9.48 -9.14
CA HIS A 107 6.58 9.67 -8.21
C HIS A 107 7.67 8.61 -8.44
N PRO A 108 8.98 8.97 -8.47
CA PRO A 108 10.07 8.00 -8.69
C PRO A 108 10.07 6.81 -7.72
N TYR A 109 9.72 7.02 -6.47
CA TYR A 109 9.57 5.93 -5.49
C TYR A 109 8.45 4.97 -5.87
N THR A 110 7.29 5.48 -6.30
CA THR A 110 6.17 4.64 -6.75
C THR A 110 6.55 3.82 -7.98
N GLN A 111 7.30 4.43 -8.94
CA GLN A 111 7.81 3.72 -10.11
C GLN A 111 8.70 2.54 -9.71
N ALA A 112 9.57 2.76 -8.74
CA ALA A 112 10.46 1.71 -8.26
C ALA A 112 9.71 0.61 -7.49
N LEU A 113 8.74 0.96 -6.64
CA LEU A 113 7.91 -0.03 -5.95
C LEU A 113 7.16 -0.93 -6.92
N ILE A 114 6.57 -0.35 -7.96
CA ILE A 114 5.82 -1.12 -8.98
C ILE A 114 6.77 -1.97 -9.81
N SER A 115 7.96 -1.45 -10.15
CA SER A 115 8.95 -2.22 -10.91
C SER A 115 9.48 -3.45 -10.16
N ALA A 116 9.40 -3.43 -8.82
CA ALA A 116 9.80 -4.55 -7.97
C ALA A 116 8.71 -5.64 -7.83
N VAL A 117 7.48 -5.38 -8.31
CA VAL A 117 6.41 -6.39 -8.31
C VAL A 117 6.76 -7.50 -9.29
N PRO A 118 6.83 -8.77 -8.86
CA PRO A 118 7.13 -9.88 -9.76
C PRO A 118 6.09 -10.01 -10.87
N VAL A 119 6.56 -10.04 -12.12
CA VAL A 119 5.71 -10.31 -13.30
C VAL A 119 6.03 -11.71 -13.80
N PRO A 120 5.04 -12.57 -14.09
CA PRO A 120 5.27 -13.93 -14.58
C PRO A 120 5.65 -13.94 -16.10
N ASP A 121 6.59 -13.07 -16.48
CA ASP A 121 7.17 -12.97 -17.82
C ASP A 121 8.69 -13.03 -17.71
N PRO A 122 9.36 -14.10 -18.18
CA PRO A 122 10.81 -14.22 -18.11
C PRO A 122 11.57 -13.20 -18.96
N HIS A 123 10.90 -12.51 -19.88
CA HIS A 123 11.48 -11.46 -20.73
C HIS A 123 11.27 -10.06 -20.17
N TYR A 124 10.46 -9.90 -19.10
CA TYR A 124 10.21 -8.63 -18.47
C TYR A 124 11.43 -8.18 -17.65
N ARG A 125 12.11 -7.10 -18.08
CA ARG A 125 13.32 -6.56 -17.44
C ARG A 125 13.16 -5.12 -16.96
N ARG A 126 11.98 -4.70 -16.54
CA ARG A 126 11.82 -3.35 -16.00
C ARG A 126 12.24 -3.35 -14.52
N GLN A 127 13.53 -3.11 -14.27
CA GLN A 127 14.02 -2.91 -12.90
C GLN A 127 14.45 -1.45 -12.75
N VAL A 128 13.70 -0.69 -11.95
CA VAL A 128 14.16 0.60 -11.46
C VAL A 128 14.99 0.34 -10.21
N CYS A 129 16.31 0.45 -10.33
CA CYS A 129 17.19 0.26 -9.18
C CYS A 129 17.22 1.51 -8.32
N ILE A 130 16.69 1.41 -7.11
CA ILE A 130 16.89 2.41 -6.06
C ILE A 130 18.16 2.03 -5.30
N SER A 131 19.18 2.88 -5.36
CA SER A 131 20.42 2.71 -4.61
C SER A 131 20.35 3.41 -3.24
N GLY A 132 21.21 2.99 -2.33
CA GLY A 132 21.35 3.59 -0.99
C GLY A 132 20.42 3.02 0.08
N GLU A 133 20.78 3.27 1.33
CA GLU A 133 20.05 2.83 2.52
C GLU A 133 18.80 3.70 2.74
N VAL A 134 17.80 3.12 3.40
CA VAL A 134 16.61 3.87 3.82
C VAL A 134 17.00 4.79 4.98
N PRO A 135 16.82 6.11 4.87
CA PRO A 135 17.14 7.03 5.95
C PRO A 135 16.29 6.73 7.19
N SER A 136 16.83 7.08 8.37
CA SER A 136 16.09 6.91 9.61
C SER A 136 14.85 7.82 9.66
N PRO A 137 13.67 7.28 10.02
CA PRO A 137 12.50 8.10 10.20
C PRO A 137 12.60 9.08 11.37
N LEU A 138 13.53 8.84 12.32
CA LEU A 138 13.80 9.73 13.46
C LEU A 138 14.64 10.96 13.07
N ALA A 139 15.39 10.85 11.96
CA ALA A 139 16.21 11.93 11.41
C ALA A 139 16.03 11.98 9.89
N PRO A 140 14.87 12.41 9.41
CA PRO A 140 14.59 12.46 7.98
C PRO A 140 15.52 13.47 7.30
N PRO A 141 15.96 13.20 6.07
CA PRO A 141 16.82 14.13 5.32
C PRO A 141 16.08 15.45 5.05
N PRO A 142 16.80 16.56 4.92
CA PRO A 142 16.22 17.86 4.56
C PRO A 142 15.61 17.79 3.14
N GLY A 143 14.69 18.69 2.83
CA GLY A 143 14.03 18.73 1.54
C GLY A 143 13.13 17.53 1.26
N CYS A 144 13.21 16.99 0.05
CA CYS A 144 12.49 15.78 -0.33
C CYS A 144 13.03 14.56 0.41
N VAL A 145 12.21 13.90 1.21
CA VAL A 145 12.64 12.73 2.03
C VAL A 145 13.18 11.56 1.19
N PHE A 146 12.85 11.51 -0.09
CA PHE A 146 13.33 10.47 -1.01
C PHE A 146 14.60 10.88 -1.78
N HIS A 147 15.05 12.15 -1.71
CA HIS A 147 16.17 12.64 -2.52
C HIS A 147 17.47 11.82 -2.41
N PRO A 148 17.87 11.25 -1.23
CA PRO A 148 19.11 10.50 -1.15
C PRO A 148 19.13 9.21 -1.98
N ARG A 149 17.95 8.73 -2.34
CA ARG A 149 17.75 7.48 -3.10
C ARG A 149 17.14 7.72 -4.48
N CYS A 150 16.81 8.96 -4.80
CA CYS A 150 16.13 9.32 -6.03
C CYS A 150 17.16 9.53 -7.17
N PRO A 151 17.08 8.76 -8.27
CA PRO A 151 18.00 8.94 -9.39
C PRO A 151 17.75 10.24 -10.17
N LEU A 152 16.62 10.92 -9.94
CA LEU A 152 16.27 12.21 -10.54
C LEU A 152 16.53 13.39 -9.60
N ALA A 153 17.16 13.18 -8.44
CA ALA A 153 17.37 14.23 -7.44
C ALA A 153 18.29 15.35 -7.96
N ASP A 154 17.89 16.57 -7.73
CA ASP A 154 18.67 17.78 -7.99
C ASP A 154 18.86 18.63 -6.71
N GLU A 155 19.52 19.79 -6.81
CA GLU A 155 19.77 20.66 -5.67
C GLU A 155 18.47 21.18 -5.03
N ARG A 156 17.42 21.43 -5.80
CA ARG A 156 16.12 21.85 -5.28
C ARG A 156 15.51 20.75 -4.38
N CYS A 157 15.66 19.49 -4.79
CA CYS A 157 15.17 18.36 -3.99
C CYS A 157 15.85 18.23 -2.63
N LYS A 158 17.10 18.74 -2.47
CA LYS A 158 17.84 18.73 -1.22
C LYS A 158 17.43 19.87 -0.28
N MET A 159 16.97 20.99 -0.86
CA MET A 159 16.70 22.21 -0.09
C MET A 159 15.26 22.30 0.38
N GLU A 160 14.28 21.96 -0.46
CA GLU A 160 12.88 22.19 -0.20
C GLU A 160 12.05 20.90 -0.30
N PRO A 161 11.21 20.59 0.73
CA PRO A 161 10.29 19.48 0.63
C PRO A 161 9.19 19.81 -0.39
N PRO A 162 8.98 18.96 -1.42
CA PRO A 162 7.92 19.20 -2.39
C PRO A 162 6.55 19.08 -1.70
N ALA A 163 5.68 20.05 -1.98
CA ALA A 163 4.29 19.97 -1.52
C ALA A 163 3.53 18.89 -2.28
N LEU A 164 2.59 18.22 -1.61
CA LEU A 164 1.63 17.34 -2.25
C LEU A 164 0.63 18.20 -3.02
N GLN A 165 0.72 18.23 -4.34
CA GLN A 165 -0.09 19.07 -5.21
C GLN A 165 -0.75 18.27 -6.32
N GLU A 166 -1.89 18.72 -6.78
CA GLU A 166 -2.61 18.09 -7.87
C GLU A 166 -1.90 18.40 -9.21
N ILE A 167 -1.40 17.35 -9.85
CA ILE A 167 -0.70 17.42 -11.14
C ILE A 167 -1.66 17.17 -12.30
N MET A 168 -2.66 16.36 -12.06
CA MET A 168 -3.75 16.05 -12.99
C MET A 168 -5.03 15.87 -12.15
N PRO A 169 -6.23 15.98 -12.74
CA PRO A 169 -7.48 15.77 -12.01
C PRO A 169 -7.47 14.46 -11.22
N GLY A 170 -7.62 14.56 -9.90
CA GLY A 170 -7.62 13.44 -8.97
C GLY A 170 -6.26 12.79 -8.69
N ARG A 171 -5.13 13.33 -9.22
CA ARG A 171 -3.76 12.82 -9.01
C ARG A 171 -2.91 13.83 -8.26
N MET A 172 -2.55 13.53 -7.04
CA MET A 172 -1.69 14.36 -6.20
C MET A 172 -0.30 13.72 -6.06
N VAL A 173 0.75 14.53 -6.21
CA VAL A 173 2.15 14.06 -6.17
C VAL A 173 3.01 15.09 -5.46
N ALA A 174 3.86 14.63 -4.55
CA ALA A 174 4.86 15.43 -3.86
C ALA A 174 6.24 15.25 -4.52
N CYS A 175 6.42 15.76 -5.74
CA CYS A 175 7.67 15.60 -6.49
C CYS A 175 7.90 16.76 -7.48
N ASN A 176 9.11 17.32 -7.50
CA ASN A 176 9.52 18.34 -8.48
C ASN A 176 9.71 17.75 -9.90
N HIS A 177 9.83 16.43 -10.02
CA HIS A 177 10.04 15.70 -11.27
C HIS A 177 8.90 14.74 -11.58
N ALA A 178 7.68 15.04 -11.10
CA ALA A 178 6.51 14.19 -11.31
C ALA A 178 6.33 13.82 -12.78
N GLY A 179 6.13 12.52 -13.06
CA GLY A 179 5.92 11.99 -14.40
C GLY A 179 7.17 11.79 -15.23
N LYS A 180 8.37 12.14 -14.76
CA LYS A 180 9.62 11.76 -15.44
C LYS A 180 9.90 10.27 -15.18
N GLU A 181 10.25 9.54 -16.22
CA GLU A 181 10.62 8.12 -16.09
C GLU A 181 11.98 7.98 -15.42
N VAL A 182 12.04 7.05 -14.47
CA VAL A 182 13.30 6.57 -13.89
C VAL A 182 13.81 5.43 -14.77
N ARG A 183 15.04 5.58 -15.25
CA ARG A 183 15.74 4.59 -16.09
C ARG A 183 16.77 3.81 -15.29
#